data_9635ca1740a3befb6fe48805e1e15d02
#
_entry.id   9635ca1740a3befb6fe48805e1e15d02
#
_cell.length_a   1.000
_cell.length_b   1.000
_cell.length_c   1.000
_cell.angle_alpha   90.00
_cell.angle_beta   90.00
_cell.angle_gamma   90.00
#
_symmetry.space_group_name_H-M   'P 1'
#
loop_
_entity.id
_entity.type
_entity.pdbx_description
1 polymer ?
#
loop_
_entity_poly.entity_id
_entity_poly.type
_entity_poly.pdbx_seq_one_letter_code
_entity_poly.pdbx_strand_id
1 'polypeptide(L)'
;MKKEIKNKQEKGITLIALVVTIVVLLILAGVSISLVLNNNGVISRAKEAKNRYAEAQTNEEKQLNEVSDWIKEAVGDTTGGSGSTVDGVPIPAGFVYVGGTKASGLVISDAAADNEKYKGQTTVGTDLQGNQFVWIPVDSIADYKRTAYSRLIASGITDTATNSEQIKYSRSDSNYFKEALPADEKTSVETNKGFYIGRYEAGDQESTNSKKLRARGASISNTITVKAGQAPYNYVTRTQAKSLAEGFSTKQKYTSVKSKLVSSYAWDTAIAFIQKTNSNYGNSSEEGNYKDSLTFTYTGIADTEKNKQTKAYGTSTLIPTGQTTAVNNIYDMGGNVNEWTTESYSNTGSTYTHRGGSYSNNFASSPAGYRVSSSDSAYVGTGFRLTLFL
;
A
#
# COMPACT_ATOMS: atom_id res chain seq x y z
N MET A 1 -76.79 -49.51 10.44
CA MET A 1 -75.99 -48.28 10.72
C MET A 1 -75.39 -47.74 9.38
N LYS A 2 -76.02 -46.73 8.77
CA LYS A 2 -75.51 -46.08 7.60
C LYS A 2 -74.65 -44.91 8.06
N LYS A 3 -73.34 -44.89 7.70
CA LYS A 3 -72.43 -43.79 7.94
C LYS A 3 -72.62 -42.77 6.78
N GLU A 4 -73.13 -41.58 7.07
CA GLU A 4 -73.16 -40.46 6.14
C GLU A 4 -71.74 -39.90 6.02
N ILE A 5 -71.24 -39.92 4.80
CA ILE A 5 -69.97 -39.22 4.43
C ILE A 5 -70.36 -37.79 4.05
N LYS A 6 -70.04 -36.82 4.91
CA LYS A 6 -70.15 -35.40 4.59
C LYS A 6 -69.08 -34.99 3.57
N ASN A 7 -69.47 -34.78 2.32
CA ASN A 7 -68.65 -34.16 1.30
C ASN A 7 -68.42 -32.69 1.67
N LYS A 8 -67.17 -32.36 2.06
CA LYS A 8 -66.72 -30.97 2.09
C LYS A 8 -66.48 -30.50 0.66
N GLN A 9 -67.33 -29.67 0.15
CA GLN A 9 -67.08 -28.95 -1.12
C GLN A 9 -65.93 -27.93 -0.88
N GLU A 10 -64.77 -28.22 -1.42
CA GLU A 10 -63.73 -27.21 -1.55
C GLU A 10 -64.16 -26.19 -2.59
N LYS A 11 -64.34 -24.95 -2.13
CA LYS A 11 -64.63 -23.82 -3.05
C LYS A 11 -63.33 -23.46 -3.73
N GLY A 12 -63.10 -23.97 -4.91
CA GLY A 12 -62.01 -23.57 -5.79
C GLY A 12 -62.17 -22.09 -6.19
N ILE A 13 -61.06 -21.39 -6.26
CA ILE A 13 -61.01 -20.04 -6.79
C ILE A 13 -61.44 -20.07 -8.26
N THR A 14 -62.46 -19.29 -8.64
CA THR A 14 -62.90 -19.24 -10.04
C THR A 14 -61.77 -18.75 -10.94
N LEU A 15 -61.64 -19.29 -12.17
CA LEU A 15 -60.63 -18.88 -13.15
C LEU A 15 -60.58 -17.37 -13.34
N ILE A 16 -61.73 -16.72 -13.31
CA ILE A 16 -61.88 -15.26 -13.41
C ILE A 16 -61.23 -14.55 -12.22
N ALA A 17 -61.46 -15.04 -10.99
CA ALA A 17 -60.87 -14.45 -9.79
C ALA A 17 -59.34 -14.60 -9.81
N LEU A 18 -58.82 -15.72 -10.27
CA LEU A 18 -57.39 -15.94 -10.43
C LEU A 18 -56.75 -14.98 -11.44
N VAL A 19 -57.38 -14.86 -12.62
CA VAL A 19 -56.89 -13.96 -13.68
C VAL A 19 -56.91 -12.49 -13.20
N VAL A 20 -57.99 -12.04 -12.58
CA VAL A 20 -58.09 -10.67 -12.01
C VAL A 20 -56.99 -10.43 -10.96
N THR A 21 -56.73 -11.40 -10.08
CA THR A 21 -55.70 -11.26 -9.07
C THR A 21 -54.29 -11.15 -9.69
N ILE A 22 -54.00 -11.96 -10.71
CA ILE A 22 -52.72 -11.88 -11.43
C ILE A 22 -52.55 -10.54 -12.11
N VAL A 23 -53.57 -10.05 -12.80
CA VAL A 23 -53.53 -8.75 -13.49
C VAL A 23 -53.33 -7.59 -12.48
N VAL A 24 -54.03 -7.61 -11.36
CA VAL A 24 -53.85 -6.60 -10.30
C VAL A 24 -52.41 -6.66 -9.70
N LEU A 25 -51.89 -7.84 -9.46
CA LEU A 25 -50.50 -8.00 -8.98
C LEU A 25 -49.48 -7.51 -9.98
N LEU A 26 -49.66 -7.77 -11.28
CA LEU A 26 -48.76 -7.27 -12.33
C LEU A 26 -48.80 -5.74 -12.45
N ILE A 27 -49.99 -5.11 -12.33
CA ILE A 27 -50.11 -3.67 -12.32
C ILE A 27 -49.42 -3.08 -11.09
N LEU A 28 -49.66 -3.62 -9.90
CA LEU A 28 -49.03 -3.15 -8.67
C LEU A 28 -47.51 -3.32 -8.71
N ALA A 29 -47.01 -4.46 -9.21
CA ALA A 29 -45.58 -4.68 -9.39
C ALA A 29 -44.99 -3.67 -10.40
N GLY A 30 -45.64 -3.46 -11.53
CA GLY A 30 -45.21 -2.49 -12.55
C GLY A 30 -45.14 -1.05 -12.01
N VAL A 31 -46.13 -0.62 -11.25
CA VAL A 31 -46.12 0.71 -10.60
C VAL A 31 -45.01 0.82 -9.55
N SER A 32 -44.84 -0.22 -8.73
CA SER A 32 -43.78 -0.23 -7.70
C SER A 32 -42.38 -0.20 -8.31
N ILE A 33 -42.13 -0.97 -9.36
CA ILE A 33 -40.85 -0.98 -10.08
C ILE A 33 -40.61 0.36 -10.77
N SER A 34 -41.65 0.95 -11.37
CA SER A 34 -41.57 2.27 -12.01
C SER A 34 -41.21 3.39 -11.02
N LEU A 35 -41.79 3.38 -9.82
CA LEU A 35 -41.48 4.35 -8.75
C LEU A 35 -40.03 4.26 -8.24
N VAL A 36 -39.41 3.08 -8.32
CA VAL A 36 -38.04 2.86 -7.84
C VAL A 36 -37.00 3.08 -8.92
N LEU A 37 -37.28 2.69 -10.17
CA LEU A 37 -36.30 2.62 -11.26
C LEU A 37 -36.38 3.72 -12.30
N ASN A 38 -37.46 4.53 -12.35
CA ASN A 38 -37.53 5.62 -13.32
C ASN A 38 -36.53 6.74 -13.02
N ASN A 39 -36.29 7.64 -14.01
CA ASN A 39 -35.42 8.81 -13.89
C ASN A 39 -35.77 9.75 -12.71
N ASN A 40 -36.99 9.69 -12.18
CA ASN A 40 -37.43 10.39 -10.97
C ASN A 40 -37.61 9.46 -9.76
N GLY A 41 -37.19 8.19 -9.87
CA GLY A 41 -37.32 7.21 -8.81
C GLY A 41 -36.30 7.42 -7.66
N VAL A 42 -36.55 6.76 -6.55
CA VAL A 42 -35.71 6.89 -5.31
C VAL A 42 -34.24 6.59 -5.58
N ILE A 43 -33.94 5.59 -6.41
CA ILE A 43 -32.56 5.22 -6.75
C ILE A 43 -31.85 6.30 -7.57
N SER A 44 -32.55 6.88 -8.54
CA SER A 44 -31.99 7.96 -9.37
C SER A 44 -31.72 9.22 -8.53
N ARG A 45 -32.66 9.60 -7.65
CA ARG A 45 -32.45 10.71 -6.72
C ARG A 45 -31.35 10.47 -5.72
N ALA A 46 -31.19 9.24 -5.23
CA ALA A 46 -30.08 8.87 -4.33
C ALA A 46 -28.71 8.95 -5.03
N LYS A 47 -28.63 8.50 -6.29
CA LYS A 47 -27.42 8.66 -7.11
C LYS A 47 -27.08 10.12 -7.37
N GLU A 48 -28.10 10.93 -7.74
CA GLU A 48 -27.93 12.36 -7.97
C GLU A 48 -27.47 13.09 -6.69
N ALA A 49 -28.10 12.79 -5.55
CA ALA A 49 -27.69 13.35 -4.26
C ALA A 49 -26.23 12.96 -3.90
N LYS A 50 -25.83 11.72 -4.14
CA LYS A 50 -24.44 11.26 -3.94
C LYS A 50 -23.46 12.01 -4.83
N ASN A 51 -23.80 12.22 -6.10
CA ASN A 51 -22.94 12.95 -7.05
C ASN A 51 -22.82 14.42 -6.64
N ARG A 52 -23.94 15.08 -6.29
CA ARG A 52 -23.93 16.47 -5.82
C ARG A 52 -23.15 16.65 -4.53
N TYR A 53 -23.23 15.67 -3.62
CA TYR A 53 -22.42 15.68 -2.40
C TYR A 53 -20.92 15.58 -2.71
N ALA A 54 -20.53 14.67 -3.61
CA ALA A 54 -19.14 14.52 -4.03
C ALA A 54 -18.61 15.77 -4.77
N GLU A 55 -19.43 16.38 -5.63
CA GLU A 55 -19.11 17.65 -6.30
C GLU A 55 -18.97 18.81 -5.31
N ALA A 56 -19.86 18.90 -4.32
CA ALA A 56 -19.80 19.92 -3.28
C ALA A 56 -18.54 19.78 -2.43
N GLN A 57 -18.20 18.55 -2.03
CA GLN A 57 -16.98 18.26 -1.29
C GLN A 57 -15.72 18.65 -2.09
N THR A 58 -15.66 18.30 -3.37
CA THR A 58 -14.55 18.66 -4.26
C THR A 58 -14.43 20.18 -4.42
N ASN A 59 -15.56 20.89 -4.54
CA ASN A 59 -15.56 22.34 -4.65
C ASN A 59 -15.16 23.03 -3.35
N GLU A 60 -15.56 22.50 -2.20
CA GLU A 60 -15.18 23.02 -0.88
C GLU A 60 -13.68 22.84 -0.63
N GLU A 61 -13.12 21.67 -0.96
CA GLU A 61 -11.67 21.41 -0.91
C GLU A 61 -10.91 22.36 -1.83
N LYS A 62 -11.42 22.60 -3.05
CA LYS A 62 -10.81 23.53 -3.99
C LYS A 62 -10.80 24.97 -3.46
N GLN A 63 -11.91 25.44 -2.90
CA GLN A 63 -12.00 26.77 -2.31
C GLN A 63 -11.08 26.93 -1.11
N LEU A 64 -10.96 25.90 -0.24
CA LEU A 64 -10.02 25.89 0.89
C LEU A 64 -8.57 26.00 0.43
N ASN A 65 -8.22 25.29 -0.65
CA ASN A 65 -6.88 25.35 -1.24
C ASN A 65 -6.60 26.73 -1.87
N GLU A 66 -7.56 27.31 -2.60
CA GLU A 66 -7.44 28.66 -3.16
C GLU A 66 -7.26 29.74 -2.08
N VAL A 67 -8.00 29.65 -0.97
CA VAL A 67 -7.85 30.54 0.20
C VAL A 67 -6.48 30.34 0.84
N SER A 68 -6.01 29.09 0.99
CA SER A 68 -4.69 28.78 1.51
C SER A 68 -3.57 29.37 0.65
N ASP A 69 -3.69 29.24 -0.66
CA ASP A 69 -2.73 29.79 -1.61
C ASP A 69 -2.73 31.31 -1.63
N TRP A 70 -3.92 31.96 -1.55
CA TRP A 70 -4.03 33.41 -1.39
C TRP A 70 -3.41 33.90 -0.08
N ILE A 71 -3.62 33.19 1.03
CA ILE A 71 -2.97 33.52 2.32
C ILE A 71 -1.45 33.46 2.20
N LYS A 72 -0.89 32.43 1.51
CA LYS A 72 0.55 32.29 1.25
C LYS A 72 1.09 33.44 0.41
N GLU A 73 0.35 33.85 -0.61
CA GLU A 73 0.71 34.96 -1.48
C GLU A 73 0.64 36.32 -0.76
N ALA A 74 -0.36 36.51 0.10
CA ALA A 74 -0.59 37.77 0.82
C ALA A 74 0.33 37.99 2.02
N VAL A 75 0.76 36.92 2.69
CA VAL A 75 1.62 37.00 3.89
C VAL A 75 3.10 36.93 3.54
N GLY A 76 3.45 36.57 2.31
CA GLY A 76 4.82 36.26 1.89
C GLY A 76 5.34 35.03 2.63
N ASP A 77 5.98 34.12 1.93
CA ASP A 77 6.56 32.90 2.54
C ASP A 77 7.73 33.28 3.49
N THR A 78 7.37 33.78 4.68
CA THR A 78 8.33 34.27 5.70
C THR A 78 8.63 33.26 6.79
N THR A 79 8.22 31.99 6.62
CA THR A 79 8.59 30.94 7.57
C THR A 79 9.44 29.88 6.89
N GLY A 80 10.73 30.00 7.04
CA GLY A 80 11.64 28.89 6.76
C GLY A 80 11.19 27.64 7.49
N GLY A 81 10.79 26.59 6.73
CA GLY A 81 10.62 25.25 7.25
C GLY A 81 9.22 24.65 7.24
N SER A 82 8.16 25.37 6.88
CA SER A 82 6.84 24.74 6.72
C SER A 82 6.62 24.31 5.27
N GLY A 83 6.50 23.01 5.02
CA GLY A 83 6.12 22.46 3.71
C GLY A 83 4.69 22.89 3.33
N SER A 84 4.39 22.89 2.02
CA SER A 84 3.02 23.08 1.51
C SER A 84 2.12 21.89 1.87
N THR A 85 0.81 22.02 1.68
CA THR A 85 -0.13 20.90 1.82
C THR A 85 -0.87 20.68 0.50
N VAL A 86 -1.13 19.42 0.16
CA VAL A 86 -1.96 19.01 -0.97
C VAL A 86 -2.96 17.98 -0.46
N ASP A 87 -4.26 18.20 -0.65
CA ASP A 87 -5.34 17.35 -0.11
C ASP A 87 -5.21 17.12 1.42
N GLY A 88 -4.73 18.12 2.17
CA GLY A 88 -4.46 18.00 3.60
C GLY A 88 -3.25 17.13 3.95
N VAL A 89 -2.47 16.69 2.96
CA VAL A 89 -1.22 15.95 3.14
C VAL A 89 -0.05 16.92 3.18
N PRO A 90 0.78 16.93 4.24
CA PRO A 90 1.93 17.84 4.33
C PRO A 90 3.01 17.43 3.33
N ILE A 91 3.44 18.36 2.48
CA ILE A 91 4.59 18.18 1.59
C ILE A 91 5.83 18.74 2.29
N PRO A 92 6.79 17.90 2.68
CA PRO A 92 7.96 18.35 3.43
C PRO A 92 8.84 19.30 2.61
N ALA A 93 9.51 20.24 3.29
CA ALA A 93 10.49 21.11 2.64
C ALA A 93 11.58 20.28 1.94
N GLY A 94 11.92 20.66 0.69
CA GLY A 94 12.84 19.93 -0.16
C GLY A 94 12.17 18.86 -1.05
N PHE A 95 10.85 18.70 -0.93
CA PHE A 95 10.06 17.83 -1.80
C PHE A 95 9.04 18.63 -2.61
N VAL A 96 8.63 18.07 -3.74
CA VAL A 96 7.54 18.56 -4.58
C VAL A 96 6.45 17.50 -4.68
N TYR A 97 5.21 17.95 -4.81
CA TYR A 97 4.08 17.08 -5.13
C TYR A 97 4.18 16.64 -6.60
N VAL A 98 4.00 15.37 -6.86
CA VAL A 98 4.08 14.80 -8.22
C VAL A 98 2.70 14.49 -8.81
N GLY A 99 1.85 13.82 -8.04
CA GLY A 99 0.54 13.33 -8.45
C GLY A 99 0.01 12.31 -7.44
N GLY A 100 -1.08 11.65 -7.80
CA GLY A 100 -1.83 10.82 -6.86
C GLY A 100 -2.69 11.67 -5.91
N THR A 101 -3.49 11.02 -5.09
CA THR A 101 -4.35 11.63 -4.07
C THR A 101 -4.11 10.98 -2.71
N LYS A 102 -4.61 11.57 -1.64
CA LYS A 102 -4.56 10.94 -0.30
C LYS A 102 -5.10 9.50 -0.32
N ALA A 103 -6.12 9.22 -1.13
CA ALA A 103 -6.76 7.91 -1.23
C ALA A 103 -6.04 6.93 -2.17
N SER A 104 -5.45 7.42 -3.27
CA SER A 104 -4.76 6.58 -4.26
C SER A 104 -3.25 6.44 -4.04
N GLY A 105 -2.70 7.08 -3.00
CA GLY A 105 -1.27 7.18 -2.74
C GLY A 105 -0.68 8.45 -3.37
N LEU A 106 -0.69 9.56 -2.62
CA LEU A 106 -0.06 10.81 -3.01
C LEU A 106 1.46 10.63 -3.06
N VAL A 107 2.07 11.02 -4.17
CA VAL A 107 3.52 10.85 -4.43
C VAL A 107 4.23 12.18 -4.31
N ILE A 108 5.36 12.18 -3.60
CA ILE A 108 6.33 13.27 -3.54
C ILE A 108 7.67 12.86 -4.14
N SER A 109 8.42 13.83 -4.64
CA SER A 109 9.78 13.67 -5.17
C SER A 109 10.70 14.76 -4.62
N ASP A 110 12.01 14.45 -4.47
CA ASP A 110 13.03 15.43 -4.10
C ASP A 110 13.64 16.17 -5.31
N ALA A 111 13.16 15.91 -6.53
CA ALA A 111 13.58 16.62 -7.74
C ALA A 111 12.55 17.66 -8.15
N ALA A 112 12.92 18.92 -8.20
CA ALA A 112 12.05 20.01 -8.64
C ALA A 112 11.45 19.80 -10.04
N ALA A 113 12.16 19.10 -10.94
CA ALA A 113 11.68 18.78 -12.29
C ALA A 113 10.46 17.83 -12.31
N ASP A 114 10.17 17.16 -11.20
CA ASP A 114 9.04 16.25 -11.07
C ASP A 114 7.76 16.96 -10.58
N ASN A 115 7.85 18.26 -10.24
CA ASN A 115 6.73 19.02 -9.69
C ASN A 115 5.48 18.94 -10.56
N GLU A 116 4.38 18.52 -9.98
CA GLU A 116 3.05 18.43 -10.61
C GLU A 116 3.00 17.63 -11.93
N LYS A 117 4.04 16.83 -12.23
CA LYS A 117 4.15 16.08 -13.49
C LYS A 117 2.95 15.16 -13.76
N TYR A 118 2.32 14.66 -12.72
CA TYR A 118 1.14 13.78 -12.77
C TYR A 118 -0.05 14.40 -12.01
N LYS A 119 -0.11 15.74 -11.91
CA LYS A 119 -1.21 16.44 -11.25
C LYS A 119 -2.56 16.02 -11.83
N GLY A 120 -3.52 15.74 -10.96
CA GLY A 120 -4.86 15.32 -11.34
C GLY A 120 -4.98 13.85 -11.78
N GLN A 121 -3.89 13.08 -11.78
CA GLN A 121 -3.89 11.66 -12.06
C GLN A 121 -3.79 10.85 -10.77
N THR A 122 -4.55 9.76 -10.66
CA THR A 122 -4.47 8.82 -9.53
C THR A 122 -3.30 7.87 -9.62
N THR A 123 -2.82 7.60 -10.84
CA THR A 123 -1.65 6.76 -11.12
C THR A 123 -0.48 7.63 -11.57
N VAL A 124 0.65 7.48 -10.92
CA VAL A 124 1.88 8.21 -11.21
C VAL A 124 2.85 7.31 -11.98
N GLY A 125 3.40 7.83 -13.10
CA GLY A 125 4.39 7.10 -13.91
C GLY A 125 5.73 6.91 -13.20
N THR A 126 6.60 6.11 -13.80
CA THR A 126 7.93 5.76 -13.26
C THR A 126 9.08 6.61 -13.84
N ASP A 127 8.80 7.54 -14.74
CA ASP A 127 9.75 8.41 -15.46
C ASP A 127 10.11 9.68 -14.67
N LEU A 128 10.25 9.55 -13.36
CA LEU A 128 10.61 10.61 -12.43
C LEU A 128 12.10 10.61 -12.12
N GLN A 129 12.63 11.78 -11.77
CA GLN A 129 14.08 12.00 -11.59
C GLN A 129 14.53 11.86 -10.14
N GLY A 130 13.66 12.24 -9.20
CA GLY A 130 13.98 12.28 -7.78
C GLY A 130 13.75 10.97 -7.04
N ASN A 131 14.14 10.97 -5.76
CA ASN A 131 13.72 9.96 -4.79
C ASN A 131 12.24 10.15 -4.47
N GLN A 132 11.47 9.06 -4.47
CA GLN A 132 10.02 9.12 -4.45
C GLN A 132 9.46 8.43 -3.23
N PHE A 133 8.47 9.05 -2.62
CA PHE A 133 7.78 8.51 -1.45
C PHE A 133 6.27 8.66 -1.63
N VAL A 134 5.52 7.75 -1.00
CA VAL A 134 4.06 7.70 -1.05
C VAL A 134 3.50 7.97 0.33
N TRP A 135 2.52 8.84 0.43
CA TRP A 135 1.81 9.14 1.66
C TRP A 135 0.91 7.97 2.09
N ILE A 136 1.05 7.56 3.33
CA ILE A 136 0.19 6.59 3.99
C ILE A 136 -0.65 7.33 5.03
N PRO A 137 -1.95 7.53 4.78
CA PRO A 137 -2.83 8.22 5.71
C PRO A 137 -3.14 7.36 6.93
N VAL A 138 -3.08 7.97 8.12
CA VAL A 138 -3.42 7.37 9.40
C VAL A 138 -4.31 8.37 10.16
N ASP A 139 -5.61 8.21 10.03
CA ASP A 139 -6.56 9.15 10.63
C ASP A 139 -6.60 9.04 12.18
N SER A 140 -6.38 7.83 12.70
CA SER A 140 -6.26 7.54 14.12
C SER A 140 -4.98 6.75 14.42
N ILE A 141 -4.30 7.08 15.51
CA ILE A 141 -3.11 6.31 15.93
C ILE A 141 -3.42 4.83 16.20
N ALA A 142 -4.66 4.48 16.50
CA ALA A 142 -5.10 3.09 16.64
C ALA A 142 -5.00 2.29 15.33
N ASP A 143 -4.93 2.98 14.18
CA ASP A 143 -4.77 2.38 12.86
C ASP A 143 -3.29 2.23 12.46
N TYR A 144 -2.38 2.89 13.18
CA TYR A 144 -0.93 2.66 13.07
C TYR A 144 -0.54 1.45 13.90
N LYS A 145 -0.73 0.27 13.34
CA LYS A 145 -0.69 -1.00 14.07
C LYS A 145 -0.05 -2.13 13.29
N ARG A 146 0.46 -3.10 14.02
CA ARG A 146 0.91 -4.37 13.46
C ARG A 146 -0.27 -5.30 13.26
N THR A 147 -0.21 -6.15 12.22
CA THR A 147 -1.25 -7.11 11.86
C THR A 147 -0.65 -8.49 11.59
N ALA A 148 -1.27 -9.53 12.14
CA ALA A 148 -0.95 -10.91 11.81
C ALA A 148 -1.71 -11.30 10.53
N TYR A 149 -1.01 -11.36 9.40
CA TYR A 149 -1.62 -11.74 8.13
C TYR A 149 -1.79 -13.25 7.97
N SER A 150 -2.76 -13.66 7.16
CA SER A 150 -3.36 -15.00 7.10
C SER A 150 -2.43 -16.14 6.69
N ARG A 151 -1.22 -15.90 6.23
CA ARG A 151 -0.27 -16.98 6.04
C ARG A 151 -0.01 -17.74 7.34
N LEU A 152 -0.02 -17.06 8.46
CA LEU A 152 0.04 -17.68 9.78
C LEU A 152 -1.25 -18.46 10.09
N ILE A 153 -2.38 -18.02 9.51
CA ILE A 153 -3.70 -18.64 9.67
C ILE A 153 -3.85 -19.89 8.78
N ALA A 154 -3.33 -19.89 7.55
CA ALA A 154 -3.37 -21.03 6.63
C ALA A 154 -2.67 -22.28 7.21
N SER A 155 -1.78 -22.10 8.17
CA SER A 155 -1.12 -23.16 8.95
C SER A 155 -1.89 -23.59 10.19
N GLY A 156 -3.15 -23.19 10.35
CA GLY A 156 -3.97 -23.47 11.54
C GLY A 156 -3.60 -22.64 12.77
N ILE A 157 -2.85 -21.57 12.60
CA ILE A 157 -2.42 -20.67 13.67
C ILE A 157 -3.36 -19.47 13.68
N THR A 158 -4.26 -19.44 14.64
CA THR A 158 -5.17 -18.33 14.91
C THR A 158 -4.51 -17.32 15.86
N ASP A 159 -3.40 -16.71 15.49
CA ASP A 159 -2.88 -15.58 16.25
C ASP A 159 -3.45 -14.28 15.66
N THR A 160 -4.52 -13.80 16.31
CA THR A 160 -5.20 -12.55 15.97
C THR A 160 -4.61 -11.35 16.70
N ALA A 161 -3.35 -11.43 17.14
CA ALA A 161 -2.71 -10.35 17.88
C ALA A 161 -2.52 -9.10 17.00
N THR A 162 -3.59 -8.33 16.89
CA THR A 162 -3.54 -6.95 16.41
C THR A 162 -3.01 -6.05 17.53
N ASN A 163 -2.06 -5.17 17.23
CA ASN A 163 -1.41 -4.26 18.18
C ASN A 163 -0.66 -4.94 19.33
N SER A 164 -0.38 -6.22 19.25
CA SER A 164 0.45 -6.91 20.22
C SER A 164 1.93 -6.59 19.95
N GLU A 165 2.68 -6.30 20.98
CA GLU A 165 4.13 -6.21 20.88
C GLU A 165 4.76 -7.55 20.45
N GLN A 166 4.01 -8.63 20.53
CA GLN A 166 4.43 -9.99 20.24
C GLN A 166 3.45 -10.67 19.30
N ILE A 167 3.91 -11.08 18.13
CA ILE A 167 3.15 -11.91 17.18
C ILE A 167 3.81 -13.27 17.09
N LYS A 168 3.08 -14.32 17.49
CA LYS A 168 3.60 -15.70 17.46
C LYS A 168 3.62 -16.24 16.03
N TYR A 169 4.69 -16.97 15.72
CA TYR A 169 4.77 -17.77 14.49
C TYR A 169 3.96 -19.06 14.60
N SER A 170 3.99 -19.70 15.76
CA SER A 170 3.25 -20.94 16.08
C SER A 170 2.81 -20.92 17.54
N ARG A 171 1.69 -21.60 17.87
CA ARG A 171 1.24 -21.76 19.25
C ARG A 171 2.25 -22.46 20.17
N SER A 172 3.09 -23.31 19.60
CA SER A 172 4.15 -24.05 20.32
C SER A 172 5.48 -23.31 20.31
N ASP A 173 5.62 -22.21 19.56
CA ASP A 173 6.86 -21.45 19.47
C ASP A 173 7.01 -20.56 20.71
N SER A 174 8.19 -20.63 21.35
CA SER A 174 8.58 -19.74 22.44
C SER A 174 9.09 -18.39 21.95
N ASN A 175 9.35 -18.25 20.65
CA ASN A 175 9.79 -17.03 20.01
C ASN A 175 8.63 -16.25 19.40
N TYR A 176 8.79 -14.95 19.31
CA TYR A 176 7.78 -14.03 18.81
C TYR A 176 8.42 -13.06 17.85
N PHE A 177 7.65 -12.62 16.86
CA PHE A 177 7.91 -11.37 16.17
C PHE A 177 7.57 -10.22 17.12
N LYS A 178 8.55 -9.43 17.48
CA LYS A 178 8.45 -8.44 18.55
C LYS A 178 8.90 -7.07 18.09
N GLU A 179 8.10 -6.08 18.35
CA GLU A 179 8.44 -4.67 18.20
C GLU A 179 7.55 -3.82 19.09
N ALA A 180 8.13 -2.95 19.89
CA ALA A 180 7.39 -1.89 20.57
C ALA A 180 7.13 -0.74 19.59
N LEU A 181 6.00 -0.06 19.72
CA LEU A 181 5.70 1.12 18.89
C LEU A 181 6.75 2.21 19.15
N PRO A 182 7.56 2.60 18.14
CA PRO A 182 8.57 3.62 18.32
C PRO A 182 7.92 4.97 18.68
N ALA A 183 8.37 5.58 19.77
CA ALA A 183 7.76 6.79 20.32
C ALA A 183 7.80 7.98 19.34
N ASP A 184 8.87 8.13 18.60
CA ASP A 184 9.03 9.20 17.60
C ASP A 184 8.13 8.97 16.38
N GLU A 185 7.96 7.72 15.90
CA GLU A 185 6.98 7.39 14.85
C GLU A 185 5.56 7.70 15.32
N LYS A 186 5.21 7.26 16.55
CA LYS A 186 3.92 7.53 17.14
C LYS A 186 3.61 9.04 17.15
N THR A 187 4.54 9.83 17.68
CA THR A 187 4.37 11.30 17.77
C THR A 187 4.20 11.94 16.39
N SER A 188 5.03 11.56 15.41
CA SER A 188 4.94 12.08 14.05
C SER A 188 3.61 11.71 13.39
N VAL A 189 3.19 10.45 13.50
CA VAL A 189 1.94 9.96 12.92
C VAL A 189 0.71 10.61 13.57
N GLU A 190 0.71 10.77 14.90
CA GLU A 190 -0.37 11.44 15.60
C GLU A 190 -0.52 12.91 15.19
N THR A 191 0.62 13.59 14.98
CA THR A 191 0.65 15.01 14.60
C THR A 191 0.24 15.21 13.15
N ASN A 192 0.83 14.46 12.24
CA ASN A 192 0.71 14.67 10.80
C ASN A 192 -0.39 13.84 10.14
N LYS A 193 -1.03 12.93 10.87
CA LYS A 193 -2.08 12.02 10.36
C LYS A 193 -1.60 11.09 9.26
N GLY A 194 -0.33 10.69 9.33
CA GLY A 194 0.28 9.77 8.38
C GLY A 194 1.80 9.84 8.38
N PHE A 195 2.39 9.16 7.42
CA PHE A 195 3.83 9.11 7.17
C PHE A 195 4.09 8.81 5.69
N TYR A 196 5.33 8.96 5.25
CA TYR A 196 5.74 8.58 3.91
C TYR A 196 6.48 7.26 3.91
N ILE A 197 6.18 6.38 2.94
CA ILE A 197 6.94 5.15 2.68
C ILE A 197 7.65 5.27 1.33
N GLY A 198 8.83 4.69 1.19
CA GLY A 198 9.54 4.61 -0.09
C GLY A 198 8.63 4.01 -1.16
N ARG A 199 8.47 4.71 -2.27
CA ARG A 199 7.67 4.24 -3.40
C ARG A 199 8.20 2.92 -3.96
N TYR A 200 9.51 2.70 -3.82
CA TYR A 200 10.27 1.53 -4.24
C TYR A 200 11.11 1.00 -3.09
N GLU A 201 11.61 -0.22 -3.25
CA GLU A 201 12.75 -0.72 -2.48
C GLU A 201 13.94 0.22 -2.60
N ALA A 202 14.85 0.22 -1.62
CA ALA A 202 16.09 0.95 -1.74
C ALA A 202 16.92 0.44 -2.93
N GLY A 203 17.34 1.35 -3.79
CA GLY A 203 18.21 1.09 -4.93
C GLY A 203 19.66 1.42 -4.63
N ASP A 204 20.59 0.77 -5.33
CA ASP A 204 22.03 1.04 -5.26
C ASP A 204 22.43 2.10 -6.28
N GLN A 205 22.78 3.30 -5.81
CA GLN A 205 23.18 4.39 -6.68
C GLN A 205 24.59 4.18 -7.28
N GLU A 206 25.47 3.49 -6.60
CA GLU A 206 26.85 3.29 -7.09
C GLU A 206 26.94 2.22 -8.19
N SER A 207 25.89 1.43 -8.36
CA SER A 207 25.74 0.61 -9.55
C SER A 207 25.39 1.43 -10.81
N THR A 208 25.55 2.74 -10.77
CA THR A 208 25.00 3.74 -11.68
C THR A 208 25.44 3.63 -13.11
N ASN A 209 26.66 3.25 -13.34
CA ASN A 209 27.12 3.10 -14.73
C ASN A 209 26.79 1.73 -15.30
N SER A 210 26.24 0.82 -14.50
CA SER A 210 26.03 -0.55 -14.91
C SER A 210 24.70 -1.14 -14.44
N LYS A 211 23.94 -0.50 -13.56
CA LYS A 211 22.72 -1.06 -12.99
C LYS A 211 22.89 -2.55 -12.59
N LYS A 212 24.08 -2.89 -12.11
CA LYS A 212 24.43 -4.26 -11.73
C LYS A 212 23.99 -4.54 -10.32
N LEU A 213 23.50 -5.75 -10.10
CA LEU A 213 23.31 -6.26 -8.74
C LEU A 213 24.63 -6.22 -7.98
N ARG A 214 24.54 -5.87 -6.69
CA ARG A 214 25.68 -5.98 -5.78
C ARG A 214 26.13 -7.44 -5.71
N ALA A 215 27.45 -7.63 -5.65
CA ALA A 215 28.03 -8.95 -5.45
C ALA A 215 28.07 -9.30 -3.95
N ARG A 216 28.10 -10.59 -3.65
CA ARG A 216 28.35 -11.06 -2.27
C ARG A 216 29.68 -10.51 -1.77
N GLY A 217 29.67 -9.87 -0.59
CA GLY A 217 30.88 -9.30 0.02
C GLY A 217 31.29 -7.93 -0.57
N ALA A 218 30.48 -7.33 -1.44
CA ALA A 218 30.72 -5.97 -1.90
C ALA A 218 30.70 -4.99 -0.72
N SER A 219 31.58 -3.99 -0.75
CA SER A 219 31.62 -2.92 0.25
C SER A 219 30.27 -2.21 0.32
N ILE A 220 29.87 -1.82 1.52
CA ILE A 220 28.65 -1.04 1.70
C ILE A 220 28.89 0.38 1.18
N SER A 221 28.16 0.74 0.13
CA SER A 221 28.04 2.11 -0.32
C SER A 221 27.06 2.84 0.57
N ASN A 222 27.38 4.07 0.89
CA ASN A 222 26.47 4.94 1.65
C ASN A 222 25.44 5.66 0.77
N THR A 223 25.41 5.38 -0.52
CA THR A 223 24.57 6.09 -1.49
C THR A 223 23.45 5.20 -1.97
N ILE A 224 22.28 5.40 -1.41
CA ILE A 224 21.06 4.70 -1.78
C ILE A 224 20.08 5.63 -2.46
N THR A 225 19.17 5.07 -3.23
CA THR A 225 18.09 5.79 -3.91
C THR A 225 16.73 5.17 -3.61
N VAL A 226 15.68 5.93 -3.84
CA VAL A 226 14.28 5.46 -3.85
C VAL A 226 13.68 5.84 -5.21
N LYS A 227 14.16 5.17 -6.27
CA LYS A 227 13.84 5.46 -7.68
C LYS A 227 13.49 4.18 -8.44
N ALA A 228 12.70 4.33 -9.51
CA ALA A 228 12.47 3.25 -10.45
C ALA A 228 13.73 2.88 -11.24
N GLY A 229 13.79 1.63 -11.68
CA GLY A 229 14.83 1.15 -12.60
C GLY A 229 16.22 1.01 -11.99
N GLN A 230 16.34 1.04 -10.68
CA GLN A 230 17.61 0.83 -9.98
C GLN A 230 17.83 -0.66 -9.66
N ALA A 231 19.08 -1.09 -9.54
CA ALA A 231 19.37 -2.38 -8.92
C ALA A 231 18.91 -2.32 -7.46
N PRO A 232 18.08 -3.27 -6.97
CA PRO A 232 17.74 -3.32 -5.55
C PRO A 232 19.01 -3.41 -4.70
N TYR A 233 19.04 -2.68 -3.58
CA TYR A 233 20.17 -2.69 -2.67
C TYR A 233 20.20 -3.99 -1.88
N ASN A 234 20.68 -5.04 -2.51
CA ASN A 234 20.76 -6.39 -1.95
C ASN A 234 22.12 -6.67 -1.26
N TYR A 235 22.33 -7.88 -0.79
CA TYR A 235 23.53 -8.27 -0.02
C TYR A 235 23.86 -7.29 1.12
N VAL A 236 22.85 -6.89 1.86
CA VAL A 236 22.92 -5.98 3.00
C VAL A 236 22.44 -6.71 4.26
N THR A 237 23.14 -6.55 5.38
CA THR A 237 22.65 -7.02 6.68
C THR A 237 21.56 -6.05 7.21
N ARG A 238 20.76 -6.50 8.16
CA ARG A 238 19.76 -5.64 8.79
C ARG A 238 20.40 -4.44 9.49
N THR A 239 21.53 -4.65 10.18
CA THR A 239 22.27 -3.58 10.84
C THR A 239 22.77 -2.52 9.85
N GLN A 240 23.27 -2.95 8.69
CA GLN A 240 23.69 -2.05 7.61
C GLN A 240 22.49 -1.33 6.98
N ALA A 241 21.41 -2.04 6.69
CA ALA A 241 20.17 -1.47 6.14
C ALA A 241 19.60 -0.38 7.06
N LYS A 242 19.60 -0.62 8.38
CA LYS A 242 19.18 0.37 9.37
C LYS A 242 20.06 1.63 9.34
N SER A 243 21.37 1.47 9.33
CA SER A 243 22.31 2.61 9.27
C SER A 243 22.15 3.41 7.98
N LEU A 244 21.97 2.75 6.83
CA LEU A 244 21.75 3.40 5.55
C LEU A 244 20.43 4.17 5.52
N ALA A 245 19.36 3.55 6.01
CA ALA A 245 18.04 4.17 6.04
C ALA A 245 18.00 5.38 6.98
N GLU A 246 18.55 5.26 8.19
CA GLU A 246 18.61 6.36 9.17
C GLU A 246 19.53 7.51 8.73
N GLY A 247 20.59 7.20 7.97
CA GLY A 247 21.52 8.20 7.42
C GLY A 247 20.99 8.89 6.15
N PHE A 248 19.94 8.41 5.53
CA PHE A 248 19.49 8.87 4.22
C PHE A 248 19.08 10.34 4.20
N SER A 249 18.20 10.78 5.13
CA SER A 249 17.77 12.17 5.20
C SER A 249 18.93 13.16 5.38
N THR A 250 19.91 12.82 6.21
CA THR A 250 21.11 13.63 6.40
C THR A 250 21.96 13.70 5.13
N LYS A 251 22.13 12.58 4.43
CA LYS A 251 22.86 12.49 3.15
C LYS A 251 22.20 13.33 2.06
N GLN A 252 20.88 13.28 1.96
CA GLN A 252 20.09 14.06 1.01
C GLN A 252 19.87 15.51 1.46
N LYS A 253 20.35 15.87 2.67
CA LYS A 253 20.18 17.21 3.28
C LYS A 253 18.71 17.59 3.49
N TYR A 254 17.85 16.61 3.76
CA TYR A 254 16.47 16.89 4.15
C TYR A 254 16.43 17.44 5.57
N THR A 255 15.79 18.59 5.75
CA THR A 255 15.73 19.29 7.05
C THR A 255 14.40 19.10 7.77
N SER A 256 13.35 18.71 7.05
CA SER A 256 11.97 18.64 7.54
C SER A 256 11.47 17.22 7.79
N VAL A 257 12.29 16.20 7.49
CA VAL A 257 11.94 14.79 7.69
C VAL A 257 13.10 14.00 8.28
N LYS A 258 12.75 12.93 8.99
CA LYS A 258 13.68 11.89 9.42
C LYS A 258 13.43 10.62 8.64
N SER A 259 14.47 10.08 8.00
CA SER A 259 14.41 8.79 7.34
C SER A 259 14.71 7.65 8.32
N LYS A 260 14.00 6.53 8.15
CA LYS A 260 14.16 5.33 8.99
C LYS A 260 14.07 4.07 8.15
N LEU A 261 14.66 2.98 8.64
CA LEU A 261 14.29 1.65 8.18
C LEU A 261 12.83 1.40 8.54
N VAL A 262 12.06 0.84 7.61
CA VAL A 262 10.65 0.59 7.83
C VAL A 262 10.41 -0.26 9.08
N SER A 263 9.53 0.19 9.98
CA SER A 263 9.06 -0.59 11.12
C SER A 263 7.95 -1.54 10.69
N SER A 264 7.68 -2.58 11.49
CA SER A 264 6.52 -3.44 11.20
C SER A 264 5.20 -2.72 11.38
N TYR A 265 5.14 -1.67 12.18
CA TYR A 265 3.99 -0.77 12.27
C TYR A 265 3.75 -0.04 10.94
N ALA A 266 4.78 0.59 10.39
CA ALA A 266 4.70 1.27 9.10
C ALA A 266 4.42 0.29 7.95
N TRP A 267 5.05 -0.89 7.96
CA TRP A 267 4.84 -1.92 6.95
C TRP A 267 3.38 -2.40 6.91
N ASP A 268 2.86 -2.83 8.06
CA ASP A 268 1.50 -3.38 8.16
C ASP A 268 0.43 -2.31 7.91
N THR A 269 0.68 -1.05 8.30
CA THR A 269 -0.18 0.08 7.99
C THR A 269 -0.19 0.40 6.49
N ALA A 270 0.96 0.32 5.81
CA ALA A 270 1.02 0.47 4.36
C ALA A 270 0.26 -0.66 3.65
N ILE A 271 0.36 -1.91 4.11
CA ILE A 271 -0.46 -3.00 3.58
C ILE A 271 -1.95 -2.74 3.81
N ALA A 272 -2.36 -2.30 4.99
CA ALA A 272 -3.75 -1.96 5.28
C ALA A 272 -4.27 -0.83 4.37
N PHE A 273 -3.41 0.13 4.01
CA PHE A 273 -3.74 1.15 3.02
C PHE A 273 -3.92 0.55 1.61
N ILE A 274 -3.01 -0.30 1.15
CA ILE A 274 -3.10 -1.01 -0.13
C ILE A 274 -4.36 -1.88 -0.19
N GLN A 275 -4.74 -2.51 0.91
CA GLN A 275 -5.93 -3.38 1.00
C GLN A 275 -7.25 -2.64 0.80
N LYS A 276 -7.28 -1.32 0.86
CA LYS A 276 -8.46 -0.53 0.46
C LYS A 276 -8.74 -0.65 -1.06
N THR A 277 -7.73 -0.92 -1.86
CA THR A 277 -7.82 -1.12 -3.32
C THR A 277 -7.74 -2.60 -3.70
N ASN A 278 -6.84 -3.36 -3.08
CA ASN A 278 -6.66 -4.80 -3.27
C ASN A 278 -6.77 -5.52 -1.92
N SER A 279 -7.98 -5.96 -1.57
CA SER A 279 -8.31 -6.49 -0.24
C SER A 279 -7.49 -7.71 0.19
N ASN A 280 -6.91 -8.45 -0.75
CA ASN A 280 -6.12 -9.65 -0.47
C ASN A 280 -4.60 -9.42 -0.43
N TYR A 281 -4.13 -8.21 -0.69
CA TYR A 281 -2.71 -7.91 -0.91
C TYR A 281 -1.77 -8.42 0.19
N GLY A 282 -2.14 -8.28 1.45
CA GLY A 282 -1.32 -8.75 2.58
C GLY A 282 -1.21 -10.28 2.70
N ASN A 283 -2.15 -11.01 2.11
CA ASN A 283 -2.31 -12.46 2.23
C ASN A 283 -1.91 -13.23 0.96
N SER A 284 -2.02 -12.57 -0.20
CA SER A 284 -1.63 -13.11 -1.50
C SER A 284 -1.35 -11.94 -2.44
N SER A 285 -0.09 -11.67 -2.74
CA SER A 285 0.37 -10.47 -3.47
C SER A 285 0.81 -10.83 -4.87
N GLU A 286 -0.15 -11.01 -5.78
CA GLU A 286 0.11 -11.41 -7.17
C GLU A 286 0.84 -10.32 -7.98
N GLU A 287 0.76 -9.06 -7.57
CA GLU A 287 1.34 -7.90 -8.25
C GLU A 287 2.86 -7.81 -8.14
N GLY A 288 3.47 -8.59 -7.25
CA GLY A 288 4.91 -8.60 -7.01
C GLY A 288 5.70 -9.45 -8.00
N ASN A 289 7.03 -9.29 -7.97
CA ASN A 289 7.95 -10.18 -8.68
C ASN A 289 8.24 -11.43 -7.84
N TYR A 290 7.46 -12.49 -8.06
CA TYR A 290 7.64 -13.80 -7.44
C TYR A 290 8.00 -14.86 -8.49
N LYS A 291 8.47 -16.03 -8.05
CA LYS A 291 8.73 -17.15 -8.95
C LYS A 291 7.51 -17.54 -9.77
N ASP A 292 6.34 -17.55 -9.14
CA ASP A 292 5.05 -17.92 -9.73
C ASP A 292 4.19 -16.73 -10.18
N SER A 293 4.74 -15.50 -10.24
CA SER A 293 4.06 -14.39 -10.88
C SER A 293 3.80 -14.69 -12.35
N LEU A 294 2.71 -14.15 -12.89
CA LEU A 294 2.39 -14.20 -14.31
C LEU A 294 3.57 -13.67 -15.15
N THR A 295 3.65 -14.13 -16.39
CA THR A 295 4.66 -13.62 -17.33
C THR A 295 4.49 -12.12 -17.56
N PHE A 296 5.56 -11.36 -17.38
CA PHE A 296 5.56 -9.92 -17.64
C PHE A 296 6.90 -9.45 -18.23
N THR A 297 6.89 -8.26 -18.82
CA THR A 297 8.09 -7.64 -19.41
C THR A 297 8.69 -6.61 -18.47
N TYR A 298 10.01 -6.54 -18.44
CA TYR A 298 10.77 -5.58 -17.64
C TYR A 298 12.01 -5.11 -18.38
N THR A 299 12.61 -4.00 -17.95
CA THR A 299 13.92 -3.55 -18.43
C THR A 299 15.01 -4.11 -17.53
N GLY A 300 15.97 -4.83 -18.08
CA GLY A 300 17.03 -5.48 -17.30
C GLY A 300 17.92 -4.49 -16.52
N ILE A 301 18.49 -4.95 -15.41
CA ILE A 301 19.36 -4.14 -14.54
C ILE A 301 20.59 -3.61 -15.29
N ALA A 302 21.18 -4.42 -16.18
CA ALA A 302 22.37 -4.07 -16.95
C ALA A 302 22.07 -3.43 -18.32
N ASP A 303 20.80 -3.24 -18.65
CA ASP A 303 20.41 -2.82 -19.98
C ASP A 303 20.41 -1.29 -20.13
N THR A 304 21.46 -0.77 -20.75
CA THR A 304 21.62 0.66 -21.05
C THR A 304 20.72 1.11 -22.21
N GLU A 305 20.27 0.20 -23.07
CA GLU A 305 19.44 0.50 -24.25
C GLU A 305 17.94 0.38 -23.95
N LYS A 306 17.58 0.09 -22.70
CA LYS A 306 16.19 -0.11 -22.26
C LYS A 306 15.45 -1.22 -23.02
N ASN A 307 16.17 -2.24 -23.49
CA ASN A 307 15.55 -3.40 -24.13
C ASN A 307 14.69 -4.16 -23.12
N LYS A 308 13.51 -4.50 -23.54
CA LYS A 308 12.57 -5.25 -22.70
C LYS A 308 12.95 -6.72 -22.68
N GLN A 309 13.00 -7.25 -21.48
CA GLN A 309 13.15 -8.68 -21.20
C GLN A 309 11.83 -9.25 -20.72
N THR A 310 11.66 -10.54 -20.83
CA THR A 310 10.46 -11.24 -20.36
C THR A 310 10.83 -12.16 -19.21
N LYS A 311 10.15 -11.99 -18.07
CA LYS A 311 10.14 -12.97 -16.99
C LYS A 311 9.02 -13.96 -17.26
N ALA A 312 9.34 -15.21 -17.43
CA ALA A 312 8.37 -16.28 -17.58
C ALA A 312 7.91 -16.80 -16.21
N TYR A 313 6.68 -17.33 -16.15
CA TYR A 313 6.18 -18.08 -15.00
C TYR A 313 7.17 -19.18 -14.59
N GLY A 314 7.35 -19.37 -13.28
CA GLY A 314 8.24 -20.40 -12.74
C GLY A 314 9.73 -20.03 -12.73
N THR A 315 10.12 -18.86 -13.27
CA THR A 315 11.51 -18.40 -13.25
C THR A 315 11.80 -17.51 -12.06
N SER A 316 13.00 -17.64 -11.49
CA SER A 316 13.48 -16.82 -10.37
C SER A 316 14.46 -15.77 -10.89
N THR A 317 13.96 -14.56 -11.15
CA THR A 317 14.75 -13.46 -11.71
C THR A 317 14.58 -12.21 -10.86
N LEU A 318 15.66 -11.69 -10.30
CA LEU A 318 15.68 -10.39 -9.63
C LEU A 318 15.66 -9.29 -10.70
N ILE A 319 14.74 -8.34 -10.56
CA ILE A 319 14.53 -7.25 -11.53
C ILE A 319 14.81 -5.88 -10.91
N PRO A 320 14.99 -4.83 -11.72
CA PRO A 320 15.09 -3.47 -11.19
C PRO A 320 13.83 -3.05 -10.43
N THR A 321 14.01 -2.11 -9.50
CA THR A 321 12.93 -1.52 -8.71
C THR A 321 11.83 -0.93 -9.60
N GLY A 322 10.56 -1.09 -9.23
CA GLY A 322 9.43 -0.46 -9.91
C GLY A 322 9.11 -1.00 -11.30
N GLN A 323 9.44 -2.27 -11.56
CA GLN A 323 9.13 -2.92 -12.85
C GLN A 323 7.88 -3.83 -12.78
N THR A 324 7.28 -3.95 -11.61
CA THR A 324 6.01 -4.67 -11.39
C THR A 324 4.81 -3.73 -11.48
N THR A 325 3.63 -4.21 -11.12
CA THR A 325 2.42 -3.39 -11.03
C THR A 325 2.38 -2.70 -9.67
N ALA A 326 2.20 -1.39 -9.66
CA ALA A 326 1.97 -0.63 -8.43
C ALA A 326 0.54 -0.83 -7.91
N VAL A 327 0.39 -0.88 -6.59
CA VAL A 327 -0.90 -0.68 -5.95
C VAL A 327 -0.81 0.57 -5.07
N ASN A 328 -1.75 1.49 -5.22
CA ASN A 328 -1.72 2.80 -4.55
C ASN A 328 -0.37 3.53 -4.74
N ASN A 329 0.17 3.49 -5.95
CA ASN A 329 1.47 4.05 -6.33
C ASN A 329 2.70 3.46 -5.61
N ILE A 330 2.56 2.37 -4.85
CA ILE A 330 3.64 1.67 -4.17
C ILE A 330 4.01 0.43 -4.97
N TYR A 331 5.30 0.21 -5.18
CA TYR A 331 5.86 -0.93 -5.91
C TYR A 331 6.56 -1.89 -4.95
N ASP A 332 6.63 -3.14 -5.34
CA ASP A 332 7.53 -4.17 -4.81
C ASP A 332 7.40 -4.40 -3.27
N MET A 333 6.26 -4.08 -2.63
CA MET A 333 6.00 -4.49 -1.25
C MET A 333 5.83 -6.01 -1.13
N GLY A 334 5.57 -6.67 -2.24
CA GLY A 334 5.52 -8.12 -2.37
C GLY A 334 6.50 -8.59 -3.44
N GLY A 335 7.31 -9.61 -3.14
CA GLY A 335 8.27 -10.16 -4.08
C GLY A 335 9.54 -9.32 -4.26
N ASN A 336 10.23 -9.49 -5.35
CA ASN A 336 11.52 -8.93 -5.73
C ASN A 336 12.61 -9.18 -4.69
N VAL A 337 12.74 -8.39 -3.63
CA VAL A 337 13.58 -8.72 -2.47
C VAL A 337 12.79 -8.78 -1.17
N ASN A 338 13.14 -9.69 -0.28
CA ASN A 338 12.70 -9.57 1.10
C ASN A 338 13.26 -8.27 1.70
N GLU A 339 12.46 -7.55 2.45
CA GLU A 339 12.87 -6.25 2.99
C GLU A 339 13.09 -6.32 4.51
N TRP A 340 14.28 -5.96 4.96
CA TRP A 340 14.58 -5.83 6.38
C TRP A 340 13.66 -4.81 7.05
N THR A 341 13.25 -5.13 8.28
CA THR A 341 12.49 -4.22 9.14
C THR A 341 13.18 -4.03 10.49
N THR A 342 12.65 -3.12 11.30
CA THR A 342 13.12 -2.94 12.68
C THR A 342 12.62 -4.02 13.63
N GLU A 343 11.66 -4.85 13.20
CA GLU A 343 11.09 -5.97 13.96
C GLU A 343 12.13 -7.05 14.28
N SER A 344 12.07 -7.61 15.45
CA SER A 344 12.89 -8.76 15.89
C SER A 344 12.05 -10.03 16.05
N TYR A 345 12.70 -11.18 16.05
CA TYR A 345 12.02 -12.50 16.17
C TYR A 345 12.52 -13.27 17.36
N SER A 346 13.10 -12.85 18.33
CA SER A 346 13.44 -13.68 19.49
C SER A 346 13.35 -12.92 20.79
N ASN A 347 13.17 -13.65 21.88
CA ASN A 347 13.27 -13.09 23.22
C ASN A 347 14.68 -12.57 23.55
N THR A 348 15.71 -13.02 22.82
CA THR A 348 17.11 -12.64 23.02
C THR A 348 17.60 -11.51 22.12
N GLY A 349 16.77 -11.06 21.15
CA GLY A 349 17.10 -9.94 20.26
C GLY A 349 18.16 -10.22 19.19
N SER A 350 18.59 -11.48 19.02
CA SER A 350 19.66 -11.85 18.09
C SER A 350 19.20 -12.25 16.69
N THR A 351 17.89 -12.30 16.44
CA THR A 351 17.30 -12.54 15.12
C THR A 351 16.37 -11.41 14.73
N TYR A 352 16.36 -11.10 13.45
CA TYR A 352 15.67 -9.98 12.86
C TYR A 352 14.61 -10.47 11.88
N THR A 353 13.72 -9.58 11.48
CA THR A 353 12.62 -9.91 10.59
C THR A 353 12.77 -9.18 9.27
N HIS A 354 12.57 -9.91 8.18
CA HIS A 354 12.30 -9.31 6.87
C HIS A 354 10.91 -9.69 6.36
N ARG A 355 10.39 -8.90 5.43
CA ARG A 355 9.02 -8.94 4.97
C ARG A 355 8.93 -9.06 3.45
N GLY A 356 7.73 -9.37 2.96
CA GLY A 356 7.37 -9.22 1.54
C GLY A 356 7.63 -10.40 0.63
N GLY A 357 8.46 -11.36 1.03
CA GLY A 357 8.92 -12.43 0.13
C GLY A 357 9.91 -11.90 -0.92
N SER A 358 10.37 -12.76 -1.80
CA SER A 358 11.36 -12.41 -2.83
C SER A 358 11.04 -13.05 -4.18
N TYR A 359 11.79 -12.67 -5.21
CA TYR A 359 11.71 -13.19 -6.57
C TYR A 359 11.82 -14.73 -6.67
N SER A 360 12.34 -15.41 -5.66
CA SER A 360 12.49 -16.87 -5.61
C SER A 360 11.39 -17.58 -4.81
N ASN A 361 10.50 -16.83 -4.17
CA ASN A 361 9.36 -17.35 -3.42
C ASN A 361 8.11 -17.43 -4.30
N ASN A 362 7.10 -18.13 -3.81
CA ASN A 362 5.74 -18.12 -4.38
C ASN A 362 4.89 -17.09 -3.64
N PHE A 363 4.08 -16.29 -4.37
CA PHE A 363 3.29 -15.20 -3.78
C PHE A 363 2.27 -15.68 -2.73
N ALA A 364 1.65 -16.85 -2.94
CA ALA A 364 0.70 -17.41 -1.98
C ALA A 364 1.35 -17.84 -0.65
N SER A 365 2.62 -18.27 -0.69
CA SER A 365 3.35 -18.72 0.50
C SER A 365 4.15 -17.61 1.20
N SER A 366 4.50 -16.58 0.47
CA SER A 366 5.32 -15.47 0.97
C SER A 366 4.82 -14.11 0.46
N PRO A 367 3.54 -13.76 0.71
CA PRO A 367 2.94 -12.51 0.26
C PRO A 367 3.55 -11.29 0.96
N ALA A 368 3.10 -10.09 0.60
CA ALA A 368 3.58 -8.83 1.20
C ALA A 368 3.49 -8.81 2.74
N GLY A 369 2.48 -9.45 3.32
CA GLY A 369 2.31 -9.59 4.78
C GLY A 369 3.22 -10.62 5.45
N TYR A 370 4.01 -11.37 4.68
CA TYR A 370 4.87 -12.45 5.19
C TYR A 370 5.97 -11.93 6.13
N ARG A 371 6.23 -12.67 7.20
CA ARG A 371 7.32 -12.45 8.16
C ARG A 371 8.28 -13.62 8.16
N VAL A 372 9.56 -13.35 8.04
CA VAL A 372 10.62 -14.35 8.15
C VAL A 372 11.66 -13.89 9.15
N SER A 373 12.01 -14.80 10.07
CA SER A 373 13.15 -14.60 10.97
C SER A 373 14.47 -14.92 10.25
N SER A 374 15.46 -14.11 10.46
CA SER A 374 16.81 -14.30 9.92
C SER A 374 17.87 -13.76 10.87
N SER A 375 19.06 -14.38 10.83
CA SER A 375 20.27 -13.78 11.41
C SER A 375 20.63 -12.50 10.65
N ASP A 376 21.48 -11.66 11.23
CA ASP A 376 22.00 -10.44 10.59
C ASP A 376 22.97 -10.77 9.43
N SER A 377 22.44 -11.38 8.39
CA SER A 377 23.22 -11.91 7.27
C SER A 377 22.77 -11.29 5.95
N ALA A 378 23.72 -11.13 5.05
CA ALA A 378 23.51 -10.52 3.74
C ALA A 378 23.20 -11.58 2.68
N TYR A 379 22.04 -11.48 2.01
CA TYR A 379 21.61 -12.40 0.96
C TYR A 379 21.25 -11.67 -0.34
N VAL A 380 21.33 -12.37 -1.46
CA VAL A 380 21.00 -11.83 -2.78
C VAL A 380 19.52 -11.36 -2.87
N GLY A 381 18.62 -12.08 -2.27
CA GLY A 381 17.19 -11.80 -2.28
C GLY A 381 16.69 -10.99 -1.07
N THR A 382 17.59 -10.23 -0.41
CA THR A 382 17.22 -9.41 0.75
C THR A 382 17.78 -8.01 0.61
N GLY A 383 16.87 -7.03 0.65
CA GLY A 383 17.10 -5.60 0.61
C GLY A 383 16.37 -4.88 1.75
N PHE A 384 15.91 -3.67 1.52
CA PHE A 384 15.18 -2.89 2.53
C PHE A 384 14.41 -1.72 1.87
N ARG A 385 13.53 -1.12 2.65
CA ARG A 385 12.74 0.07 2.28
C ARG A 385 12.83 1.13 3.36
N LEU A 386 12.71 2.39 2.95
CA LEU A 386 12.74 3.55 3.83
C LEU A 386 11.34 4.05 4.15
N THR A 387 11.22 4.71 5.30
CA THR A 387 10.10 5.58 5.66
C THR A 387 10.60 6.98 5.99
N LEU A 388 9.75 7.99 5.78
CA LEU A 388 10.01 9.36 6.24
C LEU A 388 8.92 9.77 7.24
N PHE A 389 9.37 10.35 8.34
CA PHE A 389 8.52 10.95 9.38
C PHE A 389 8.81 12.43 9.47
N LEU A 390 7.75 13.26 9.62
CA LEU A 390 7.83 14.70 9.73
C LEU A 390 8.05 15.16 11.16
#